data_0f5b7ba78e40fc3bfaa83c15c1503b2b
#
_entry.id   0f5b7ba78e40fc3bfaa83c15c1503b2b
#
_cell.length_a   1.000
_cell.length_b   1.000
_cell.length_c   1.000
_cell.angle_alpha   90.00
_cell.angle_beta   90.00
_cell.angle_gamma   90.00
#
_symmetry.space_group_name_H-M   'P 1'
#
loop_
_entity.id
_entity.type
_entity.pdbx_description
1 polymer ?
#
loop_
_entity_poly.entity_id
_entity_poly.type
_entity_poly.pdbx_seq_one_letter_code
_entity_poly.pdbx_strand_id
1 'polypeptide(L)'
;SHYPNDPRFYDLCDEYGFYVMDECDLETHGVRRKNVPGDNPMWTKAVVDRMERMVLRDRNHPCVFMWSLGNEAGDGSNFMRMKQAALKLDTTRQFHYEGDFDFTKSDVISRMYPTEDQVEKLGKKEPITITWFDNIANALAADSKPIPKELYTKPVVFCEYAHAMENSLGNFQEYMDAFEKYDNLCGGYIWDFVDQAIHKKGENGEDIW
;
A
#
# COMPACT_ATOMS: atom_id res chain seq x y z
N SER A 1 -1.32 -2.62 -7.36
CA SER A 1 -0.02 -2.95 -8.01
C SER A 1 1.13 -2.42 -7.17
N HIS A 2 2.30 -3.01 -7.30
CA HIS A 2 3.54 -2.41 -6.80
C HIS A 2 4.17 -1.69 -7.99
N TYR A 3 4.15 -0.38 -8.01
CA TYR A 3 4.36 0.48 -9.17
C TYR A 3 3.26 0.35 -10.25
N PRO A 4 3.15 1.31 -11.19
CA PRO A 4 2.26 1.18 -12.33
C PRO A 4 2.72 0.06 -13.27
N ASN A 5 1.79 -0.81 -13.64
CA ASN A 5 2.09 -1.91 -14.54
C ASN A 5 2.16 -1.50 -16.04
N ASP A 6 2.53 -2.44 -16.88
CA ASP A 6 2.37 -2.34 -18.34
C ASP A 6 0.89 -2.03 -18.68
N PRO A 7 0.58 -1.11 -19.59
CA PRO A 7 -0.82 -0.77 -19.91
C PRO A 7 -1.71 -1.97 -20.26
N ARG A 8 -1.17 -3.00 -20.90
CA ARG A 8 -1.90 -4.23 -21.23
C ARG A 8 -2.40 -5.00 -19.99
N PHE A 9 -1.76 -4.80 -18.85
CA PHE A 9 -2.21 -5.41 -17.60
C PHE A 9 -3.59 -4.87 -17.20
N TYR A 10 -3.83 -3.57 -17.37
CA TYR A 10 -5.11 -2.95 -17.04
C TYR A 10 -6.20 -3.39 -18.03
N ASP A 11 -5.88 -3.51 -19.32
CA ASP A 11 -6.81 -4.07 -20.31
C ASP A 11 -7.25 -5.48 -19.92
N LEU A 12 -6.32 -6.33 -19.50
CA LEU A 12 -6.64 -7.69 -19.03
C LEU A 12 -7.45 -7.68 -17.73
N CYS A 13 -7.12 -6.79 -16.79
CA CYS A 13 -7.89 -6.65 -15.56
C CYS A 13 -9.33 -6.18 -15.83
N ASP A 14 -9.53 -5.29 -16.78
CA ASP A 14 -10.85 -4.86 -17.22
C ASP A 14 -11.63 -6.04 -17.86
N GLU A 15 -10.96 -6.83 -18.71
CA GLU A 15 -11.58 -7.98 -19.38
C GLU A 15 -11.97 -9.08 -18.40
N TYR A 16 -11.09 -9.41 -17.46
CA TYR A 16 -11.32 -10.51 -16.51
C TYR A 16 -12.01 -10.09 -15.22
N GLY A 17 -12.27 -8.81 -15.01
CA GLY A 17 -13.01 -8.30 -13.84
C GLY A 17 -12.18 -8.26 -12.56
N PHE A 18 -10.87 -8.08 -12.63
CA PHE A 18 -10.02 -7.86 -11.47
C PHE A 18 -10.13 -6.44 -10.95
N TYR A 19 -10.06 -6.28 -9.63
CA TYR A 19 -9.91 -4.97 -9.00
C TYR A 19 -8.43 -4.62 -8.84
N VAL A 20 -8.06 -3.41 -9.24
CA VAL A 20 -6.68 -2.92 -9.18
C VAL A 20 -6.60 -1.69 -8.28
N MET A 21 -5.77 -1.76 -7.24
CA MET A 21 -5.25 -0.57 -6.58
C MET A 21 -3.99 -0.16 -7.35
N ASP A 22 -4.09 0.93 -8.12
CA ASP A 22 -2.98 1.39 -8.96
C ASP A 22 -2.06 2.31 -8.18
N GLU A 23 -0.77 1.95 -8.14
CA GLU A 23 0.20 2.59 -7.25
C GLU A 23 1.21 3.42 -8.02
N CYS A 24 1.42 4.64 -7.52
CA CYS A 24 2.39 5.57 -8.04
C CYS A 24 3.82 5.02 -7.89
N ASP A 25 4.63 5.20 -8.94
CA ASP A 25 6.05 4.84 -8.96
C ASP A 25 6.85 5.71 -7.99
N LEU A 26 6.70 5.41 -6.70
CA LEU A 26 7.31 6.12 -5.59
C LEU A 26 7.63 5.18 -4.45
N GLU A 27 8.91 4.84 -4.31
CA GLU A 27 9.44 4.08 -3.20
C GLU A 27 10.83 4.57 -2.81
N THR A 28 11.10 4.59 -1.51
CA THR A 28 12.40 4.95 -0.98
C THR A 28 12.75 4.16 0.28
N HIS A 29 12.47 2.86 0.27
CA HIS A 29 12.61 1.95 1.41
C HIS A 29 13.86 2.21 2.27
N GLY A 30 15.04 2.30 1.65
CA GLY A 30 16.31 2.50 2.35
C GLY A 30 16.47 3.86 3.05
N VAL A 31 15.70 4.87 2.64
CA VAL A 31 15.80 6.24 3.16
C VAL A 31 14.48 6.81 3.69
N ARG A 32 13.40 6.02 3.71
CA ARG A 32 12.07 6.43 4.20
C ARG A 32 12.10 7.07 5.59
N ARG A 33 13.02 6.62 6.45
CA ARG A 33 13.22 7.15 7.80
C ARG A 33 13.64 8.61 7.85
N LYS A 34 14.09 9.17 6.72
CA LYS A 34 14.46 10.58 6.59
C LYS A 34 13.34 11.41 5.96
N ASN A 35 12.13 10.85 5.86
CA ASN A 35 11.00 11.46 5.17
C ASN A 35 11.36 11.95 3.75
N VAL A 36 12.18 11.17 3.05
CA VAL A 36 12.55 11.41 1.66
C VAL A 36 11.82 10.38 0.79
N PRO A 37 11.02 10.81 -0.17
CA PRO A 37 10.78 12.19 -0.58
C PRO A 37 9.59 12.86 0.13
N GLY A 38 8.96 12.18 1.10
CA GLY A 38 7.68 12.53 1.70
C GLY A 38 7.56 13.98 2.15
N ASP A 39 8.58 14.55 2.80
CA ASP A 39 8.55 15.94 3.31
C ASP A 39 9.69 16.82 2.78
N ASN A 40 10.35 16.41 1.71
CA ASN A 40 11.41 17.22 1.11
C ASN A 40 10.89 18.00 -0.09
N PRO A 41 10.87 19.37 -0.03
CA PRO A 41 10.31 20.20 -1.08
C PRO A 41 11.05 20.10 -2.42
N MET A 42 12.30 19.66 -2.42
CA MET A 42 13.07 19.41 -3.64
C MET A 42 12.42 18.34 -4.53
N TRP A 43 11.72 17.38 -3.92
CA TRP A 43 11.07 16.27 -4.61
C TRP A 43 9.62 16.56 -5.04
N THR A 44 9.00 17.63 -4.54
CA THR A 44 7.58 17.91 -4.74
C THR A 44 7.16 17.81 -6.21
N LYS A 45 7.91 18.48 -7.10
CA LYS A 45 7.58 18.47 -8.54
C LYS A 45 7.64 17.07 -9.13
N ALA A 46 8.66 16.29 -8.78
CA ALA A 46 8.85 14.94 -9.33
C ALA A 46 7.75 13.98 -8.87
N VAL A 47 7.39 13.99 -7.58
CA VAL A 47 6.37 13.07 -7.05
C VAL A 47 4.97 13.43 -7.52
N VAL A 48 4.67 14.73 -7.65
CA VAL A 48 3.39 15.19 -8.20
C VAL A 48 3.27 14.82 -9.69
N ASP A 49 4.32 15.03 -10.50
CA ASP A 49 4.33 14.65 -11.91
C ASP A 49 4.09 13.15 -12.12
N ARG A 50 4.72 12.29 -11.30
CA ARG A 50 4.50 10.83 -11.35
C ARG A 50 3.04 10.48 -11.08
N MET A 51 2.45 11.06 -10.04
CA MET A 51 1.04 10.82 -9.69
C MET A 51 0.09 11.29 -10.79
N GLU A 52 0.29 12.50 -11.33
CA GLU A 52 -0.55 13.04 -12.40
C GLU A 52 -0.47 12.18 -13.66
N ARG A 53 0.72 11.72 -14.05
CA ARG A 53 0.92 10.86 -15.23
C ARG A 53 0.22 9.51 -15.07
N MET A 54 0.32 8.88 -13.91
CA MET A 54 -0.37 7.63 -13.63
C MET A 54 -1.89 7.80 -13.76
N VAL A 55 -2.45 8.79 -13.07
CA VAL A 55 -3.91 9.04 -13.12
C VAL A 55 -4.38 9.38 -14.53
N LEU A 56 -3.65 10.22 -15.27
CA LEU A 56 -3.99 10.56 -16.67
C LEU A 56 -3.97 9.34 -17.57
N ARG A 57 -3.03 8.42 -17.37
CA ARG A 57 -2.92 7.20 -18.17
C ARG A 57 -4.06 6.23 -17.88
N ASP A 58 -4.36 6.00 -16.57
CA ASP A 58 -5.10 4.81 -16.13
C ASP A 58 -6.53 5.11 -15.64
N ARG A 59 -6.94 6.38 -15.51
CA ARG A 59 -8.26 6.76 -14.97
C ARG A 59 -9.46 6.24 -15.76
N ASN A 60 -9.28 5.85 -17.02
CA ASN A 60 -10.35 5.30 -17.85
C ASN A 60 -10.49 3.77 -17.74
N HIS A 61 -9.63 3.10 -16.95
CA HIS A 61 -9.75 1.68 -16.68
C HIS A 61 -10.75 1.43 -15.53
N PRO A 62 -11.88 0.76 -15.78
CA PRO A 62 -12.85 0.45 -14.72
C PRO A 62 -12.31 -0.51 -13.65
N CYS A 63 -11.29 -1.32 -13.96
CA CYS A 63 -10.63 -2.18 -12.98
C CYS A 63 -9.93 -1.40 -11.87
N VAL A 64 -9.44 -0.18 -12.15
CA VAL A 64 -8.80 0.68 -11.14
C VAL A 64 -9.87 1.23 -10.21
N PHE A 65 -9.91 0.74 -8.98
CA PHE A 65 -10.90 1.17 -7.99
C PHE A 65 -10.34 2.14 -6.94
N MET A 66 -9.00 2.21 -6.80
CA MET A 66 -8.31 3.02 -5.81
C MET A 66 -6.94 3.47 -6.32
N TRP A 67 -6.53 4.67 -5.97
CA TRP A 67 -5.20 5.20 -6.22
C TRP A 67 -4.31 5.06 -5.00
N SER A 68 -3.10 4.51 -5.16
CA SER A 68 -2.08 4.48 -4.11
C SER A 68 -1.00 5.52 -4.36
N LEU A 69 -0.65 6.28 -3.33
CA LEU A 69 0.30 7.40 -3.43
C LEU A 69 1.77 6.92 -3.50
N GLY A 70 2.03 5.66 -3.24
CA GLY A 70 3.36 5.07 -3.25
C GLY A 70 3.55 4.04 -2.15
N ASN A 71 4.78 3.60 -1.99
CA ASN A 71 5.18 2.56 -1.06
C ASN A 71 6.42 2.96 -0.27
N GLU A 72 6.43 2.71 1.04
CA GLU A 72 7.60 2.84 1.93
C GLU A 72 8.47 4.10 1.69
N ALA A 73 7.83 5.25 1.44
CA ALA A 73 8.48 6.50 1.06
C ALA A 73 8.46 7.58 2.16
N GLY A 74 8.32 7.15 3.40
CA GLY A 74 8.23 8.04 4.56
C GLY A 74 6.88 8.70 4.68
N ASP A 75 6.80 9.78 5.43
CA ASP A 75 5.60 10.61 5.56
C ASP A 75 5.92 12.06 5.18
N GLY A 76 4.89 12.89 4.99
CA GLY A 76 5.08 14.31 4.78
C GLY A 76 4.10 14.98 3.83
N SER A 77 4.33 16.27 3.63
CA SER A 77 3.43 17.17 2.89
C SER A 77 3.31 16.83 1.40
N ASN A 78 4.29 16.15 0.82
CA ASN A 78 4.28 15.80 -0.60
C ASN A 78 3.16 14.82 -0.95
N PHE A 79 2.82 13.88 -0.07
CA PHE A 79 1.70 12.97 -0.30
C PHE A 79 0.36 13.69 -0.40
N MET A 80 0.14 14.71 0.45
CA MET A 80 -1.05 15.54 0.33
C MET A 80 -1.06 16.34 -0.98
N ARG A 81 0.10 16.84 -1.44
CA ARG A 81 0.22 17.53 -2.72
C ARG A 81 -0.07 16.61 -3.91
N MET A 82 0.41 15.35 -3.86
CA MET A 82 0.10 14.32 -4.84
C MET A 82 -1.41 14.04 -4.90
N LYS A 83 -2.04 13.82 -3.73
CA LYS A 83 -3.49 13.62 -3.63
C LYS A 83 -4.27 14.81 -4.20
N GLN A 84 -3.90 16.02 -3.84
CA GLN A 84 -4.55 17.25 -4.35
C GLN A 84 -4.40 17.42 -5.88
N ALA A 85 -3.26 17.01 -6.43
CA ALA A 85 -3.05 17.03 -7.87
C ALA A 85 -3.91 15.97 -8.58
N ALA A 86 -3.94 14.76 -8.05
CA ALA A 86 -4.76 13.67 -8.57
C ALA A 86 -6.26 13.98 -8.51
N LEU A 87 -6.75 14.61 -7.45
CA LEU A 87 -8.15 15.04 -7.29
C LEU A 87 -8.62 16.04 -8.34
N LYS A 88 -7.70 16.77 -9.00
CA LYS A 88 -8.05 17.64 -10.14
C LYS A 88 -8.31 16.85 -11.42
N LEU A 89 -7.87 15.61 -11.47
CA LEU A 89 -7.93 14.73 -12.65
C LEU A 89 -8.99 13.64 -12.50
N ASP A 90 -9.20 13.17 -11.27
CA ASP A 90 -10.18 12.14 -10.91
C ASP A 90 -10.68 12.37 -9.48
N THR A 91 -12.00 12.54 -9.35
CA THR A 91 -12.70 12.72 -8.08
C THR A 91 -13.53 11.49 -7.68
N THR A 92 -13.44 10.43 -8.46
CA THR A 92 -14.33 9.26 -8.30
C THR A 92 -13.74 8.15 -7.44
N ARG A 93 -12.40 8.12 -7.29
CA ARG A 93 -11.68 7.06 -6.58
C ARG A 93 -11.09 7.54 -5.28
N GLN A 94 -10.98 6.63 -4.34
CA GLN A 94 -10.36 6.85 -3.04
C GLN A 94 -8.84 6.73 -3.15
N PHE A 95 -8.14 7.23 -2.13
CA PHE A 95 -6.68 7.22 -2.06
C PHE A 95 -6.19 6.35 -0.92
N HIS A 96 -5.12 5.63 -1.21
CA HIS A 96 -4.39 4.77 -0.29
C HIS A 96 -2.97 5.27 -0.09
N TYR A 97 -2.44 5.11 1.10
CA TYR A 97 -1.02 5.16 1.41
C TYR A 97 -0.75 4.45 2.75
N GLU A 98 0.09 3.43 2.75
CA GLU A 98 0.39 2.66 3.96
C GLU A 98 1.22 3.43 5.00
N GLY A 99 2.08 4.35 4.52
CA GLY A 99 2.89 5.23 5.35
C GLY A 99 2.16 6.43 5.94
N ASP A 100 0.84 6.48 5.85
CA ASP A 100 0.00 7.52 6.47
C ASP A 100 -0.28 7.16 7.94
N PHE A 101 0.66 7.53 8.82
CA PHE A 101 0.59 7.18 10.24
C PHE A 101 -0.31 8.08 11.07
N ASP A 102 -0.69 9.23 10.54
CA ASP A 102 -1.64 10.14 11.19
C ASP A 102 -3.06 10.05 10.59
N PHE A 103 -3.28 9.17 9.61
CA PHE A 103 -4.54 8.94 8.90
C PHE A 103 -5.14 10.18 8.24
N THR A 104 -4.30 11.13 7.80
CA THR A 104 -4.76 12.40 7.21
C THR A 104 -4.74 12.40 5.70
N LYS A 105 -3.96 11.53 5.05
CA LYS A 105 -3.71 11.52 3.61
C LYS A 105 -4.49 10.42 2.88
N SER A 106 -4.55 9.25 3.48
CA SER A 106 -5.26 8.08 2.97
C SER A 106 -6.75 8.10 3.36
N ASP A 107 -7.60 7.63 2.48
CA ASP A 107 -9.04 7.49 2.75
C ASP A 107 -9.36 6.15 3.44
N VAL A 108 -8.39 5.24 3.48
CA VAL A 108 -8.45 3.95 4.15
C VAL A 108 -7.33 3.81 5.17
N ILE A 109 -7.51 2.96 6.16
CA ILE A 109 -6.41 2.53 7.04
C ILE A 109 -5.67 1.40 6.31
N SER A 110 -4.36 1.51 6.24
CA SER A 110 -3.52 0.46 5.66
C SER A 110 -2.33 0.15 6.56
N ARG A 111 -1.90 -1.10 6.54
CA ARG A 111 -0.69 -1.56 7.20
C ARG A 111 -0.07 -2.69 6.39
N MET A 112 1.25 -2.81 6.50
CA MET A 112 2.00 -3.96 6.02
C MET A 112 2.13 -4.98 7.12
N TYR A 113 1.95 -6.24 6.80
CA TYR A 113 2.20 -7.39 7.68
C TYR A 113 1.64 -7.20 9.09
N PRO A 114 0.34 -6.82 9.23
CA PRO A 114 -0.25 -6.63 10.53
C PRO A 114 -0.27 -7.96 11.29
N THR A 115 -0.08 -7.89 12.61
CA THR A 115 -0.29 -9.04 13.47
C THR A 115 -1.78 -9.33 13.62
N GLU A 116 -2.13 -10.57 14.00
CA GLU A 116 -3.53 -10.96 14.28
C GLU A 116 -4.20 -10.03 15.29
N ASP A 117 -3.48 -9.64 16.36
CA ASP A 117 -3.97 -8.68 17.36
C ASP A 117 -4.29 -7.29 16.73
N GLN A 118 -3.44 -6.83 15.81
CA GLN A 118 -3.69 -5.58 15.09
C GLN A 118 -4.91 -5.70 14.18
N VAL A 119 -5.07 -6.82 13.46
CA VAL A 119 -6.22 -7.08 12.61
C VAL A 119 -7.51 -7.08 13.42
N GLU A 120 -7.52 -7.81 14.53
CA GLU A 120 -8.68 -7.89 15.43
C GLU A 120 -9.06 -6.51 16.04
N LYS A 121 -8.06 -5.72 16.45
CA LYS A 121 -8.30 -4.36 16.96
C LYS A 121 -8.84 -3.42 15.88
N LEU A 122 -8.27 -3.45 14.67
CA LEU A 122 -8.75 -2.64 13.56
C LEU A 122 -10.19 -3.03 13.18
N GLY A 123 -10.51 -4.33 13.19
CA GLY A 123 -11.88 -4.81 13.01
C GLY A 123 -12.85 -4.27 14.05
N LYS A 124 -12.42 -4.18 15.30
CA LYS A 124 -13.18 -3.58 16.40
C LYS A 124 -13.19 -2.05 16.40
N LYS A 125 -12.50 -1.41 15.45
CA LYS A 125 -12.31 0.05 15.38
C LYS A 125 -11.58 0.60 16.63
N GLU A 126 -10.61 -0.17 17.11
CA GLU A 126 -9.80 0.14 18.27
C GLU A 126 -8.39 0.57 17.85
N PRO A 127 -7.71 1.42 18.64
CA PRO A 127 -6.33 1.80 18.40
C PRO A 127 -5.39 0.58 18.42
N ILE A 128 -4.52 0.50 17.42
CA ILE A 128 -3.50 -0.54 17.33
C ILE A 128 -2.23 -0.13 18.07
N THR A 129 -1.51 -1.12 18.58
CA THR A 129 -0.16 -0.91 19.13
C THR A 129 0.85 -0.95 17.98
N ILE A 130 1.77 0.00 17.95
CA ILE A 130 2.89 0.01 17.01
C ILE A 130 3.83 -1.16 17.35
N THR A 131 4.11 -2.01 16.36
CA THR A 131 5.06 -3.12 16.51
C THR A 131 6.50 -2.66 16.38
N TRP A 132 7.45 -3.54 16.68
CA TRP A 132 8.86 -3.29 16.42
C TRP A 132 9.14 -3.06 14.92
N PHE A 133 8.45 -3.80 14.05
CA PHE A 133 8.53 -3.61 12.60
C PHE A 133 8.02 -2.22 12.19
N ASP A 134 6.87 -1.82 12.70
CA ASP A 134 6.35 -0.46 12.49
C ASP A 134 7.35 0.60 12.99
N ASN A 135 7.97 0.39 14.14
CA ASN A 135 8.98 1.30 14.68
C ASN A 135 10.23 1.41 13.79
N ILE A 136 10.71 0.30 13.22
CA ILE A 136 11.83 0.34 12.27
C ILE A 136 11.42 1.03 10.98
N ALA A 137 10.28 0.66 10.44
CA ALA A 137 9.72 1.28 9.26
C ALA A 137 9.46 2.78 9.47
N ASN A 138 9.11 3.16 10.71
CA ASN A 138 8.59 4.46 11.08
C ASN A 138 9.40 5.15 12.18
N ALA A 139 10.67 4.84 12.33
CA ALA A 139 11.53 5.41 13.39
C ALA A 139 11.54 6.96 13.42
N LEU A 140 10.97 7.62 12.41
CA LEU A 140 10.78 9.06 12.34
C LEU A 140 9.31 9.49 12.51
N ALA A 141 8.37 8.57 12.54
CA ALA A 141 7.00 8.84 12.96
C ALA A 141 6.87 8.93 14.51
N ALA A 142 7.99 8.90 15.23
CA ALA A 142 8.03 9.03 16.68
C ALA A 142 7.41 10.35 17.18
N ASP A 143 7.32 11.37 16.34
CA ASP A 143 6.63 12.63 16.60
C ASP A 143 5.15 12.59 16.18
N SER A 144 4.63 11.42 15.74
CA SER A 144 3.23 11.31 15.34
C SER A 144 2.31 11.56 16.52
N LYS A 145 1.41 12.51 16.35
CA LYS A 145 0.35 12.77 17.32
C LYS A 145 -0.53 11.53 17.47
N PRO A 146 -1.10 11.28 18.66
CA PRO A 146 -2.08 10.22 18.82
C PRO A 146 -3.18 10.35 17.77
N ILE A 147 -3.45 9.26 17.06
CA ILE A 147 -4.51 9.24 16.04
C ILE A 147 -5.86 9.41 16.73
N PRO A 148 -6.69 10.37 16.29
CA PRO A 148 -8.04 10.52 16.82
C PRO A 148 -8.84 9.23 16.66
N LYS A 149 -9.55 8.82 17.72
CA LYS A 149 -10.30 7.57 17.74
C LYS A 149 -11.33 7.48 16.60
N GLU A 150 -11.86 8.60 16.19
CA GLU A 150 -12.84 8.72 15.10
C GLU A 150 -12.29 8.26 13.74
N LEU A 151 -10.97 8.37 13.54
CA LEU A 151 -10.32 7.95 12.29
C LEU A 151 -10.21 6.43 12.18
N TYR A 152 -10.29 5.69 13.29
CA TYR A 152 -10.34 4.21 13.25
C TYR A 152 -11.64 3.65 12.68
N THR A 153 -12.57 4.51 12.28
CA THR A 153 -13.80 4.12 11.59
C THR A 153 -13.67 4.01 10.07
N LYS A 154 -12.51 4.40 9.51
CA LYS A 154 -12.23 4.24 8.08
C LYS A 154 -12.18 2.75 7.68
N PRO A 155 -12.51 2.42 6.42
CA PRO A 155 -12.26 1.09 5.89
C PRO A 155 -10.79 0.69 6.03
N VAL A 156 -10.51 -0.59 6.18
CA VAL A 156 -9.16 -1.14 6.35
C VAL A 156 -8.80 -2.02 5.17
N VAL A 157 -7.67 -1.76 4.55
CA VAL A 157 -7.10 -2.58 3.46
C VAL A 157 -5.63 -2.84 3.78
N PHE A 158 -5.22 -4.09 3.87
CA PHE A 158 -3.82 -4.42 4.06
C PHE A 158 -3.10 -4.45 2.71
N CYS A 159 -2.22 -3.48 2.47
CA CYS A 159 -1.50 -3.39 1.19
C CYS A 159 -0.53 -4.54 0.97
N GLU A 160 0.01 -5.10 2.06
CA GLU A 160 0.82 -6.31 2.04
C GLU A 160 0.56 -7.14 3.29
N TYR A 161 0.28 -8.44 3.12
CA TYR A 161 0.16 -9.38 4.23
C TYR A 161 0.52 -10.79 3.75
N ALA A 162 0.70 -11.73 4.69
CA ALA A 162 0.98 -13.13 4.39
C ALA A 162 2.11 -13.29 3.35
N HIS A 163 3.30 -12.75 3.65
CA HIS A 163 4.47 -12.77 2.76
C HIS A 163 4.78 -14.17 2.25
N ALA A 164 4.57 -14.40 0.95
CA ALA A 164 4.67 -15.70 0.31
C ALA A 164 6.11 -15.98 -0.17
N MET A 165 7.02 -16.27 0.77
CA MET A 165 8.41 -16.58 0.48
C MET A 165 8.91 -17.68 1.44
N GLU A 166 9.67 -18.65 0.92
CA GLU A 166 10.22 -19.78 1.68
C GLU A 166 9.15 -20.56 2.45
N ASN A 167 9.34 -20.78 3.76
CA ASN A 167 8.40 -21.49 4.65
C ASN A 167 7.37 -20.51 5.25
N SER A 168 6.57 -19.91 4.42
CA SER A 168 5.63 -18.84 4.79
C SER A 168 4.17 -19.18 4.49
N LEU A 169 3.30 -18.17 4.59
CA LEU A 169 1.83 -18.23 4.56
C LEU A 169 1.23 -18.95 5.78
N GLY A 170 1.83 -18.76 6.97
CA GLY A 170 1.18 -19.12 8.23
C GLY A 170 -0.01 -18.21 8.56
N ASN A 171 -0.94 -18.72 9.35
CA ASN A 171 -2.09 -17.99 9.89
C ASN A 171 -3.02 -17.35 8.85
N PHE A 172 -3.03 -17.88 7.62
CA PHE A 172 -3.85 -17.31 6.54
C PHE A 172 -5.35 -17.39 6.84
N GLN A 173 -5.79 -18.47 7.47
CA GLN A 173 -7.19 -18.67 7.85
C GLN A 173 -7.66 -17.61 8.85
N GLU A 174 -6.82 -17.24 9.80
CA GLU A 174 -7.13 -16.23 10.82
C GLU A 174 -7.38 -14.85 10.19
N TYR A 175 -6.64 -14.49 9.15
CA TYR A 175 -6.93 -13.28 8.37
C TYR A 175 -8.29 -13.37 7.67
N MET A 176 -8.57 -14.49 7.01
CA MET A 176 -9.85 -14.69 6.32
C MET A 176 -11.04 -14.64 7.28
N ASP A 177 -10.92 -15.30 8.43
CA ASP A 177 -11.96 -15.29 9.47
C ASP A 177 -12.22 -13.86 9.98
N ALA A 178 -11.16 -13.05 10.13
CA ALA A 178 -11.29 -11.65 10.53
C ALA A 178 -11.96 -10.81 9.44
N PHE A 179 -11.62 -11.00 8.18
CA PHE A 179 -12.24 -10.29 7.05
C PHE A 179 -13.73 -10.61 6.93
N GLU A 180 -14.13 -11.85 7.19
CA GLU A 180 -15.55 -12.24 7.20
C GLU A 180 -16.29 -11.71 8.44
N LYS A 181 -15.60 -11.55 9.56
CA LYS A 181 -16.18 -11.14 10.84
C LYS A 181 -16.47 -9.65 10.94
N TYR A 182 -15.66 -8.81 10.30
CA TYR A 182 -15.70 -7.36 10.49
C TYR A 182 -15.94 -6.61 9.18
N ASP A 183 -17.07 -5.95 9.05
CA ASP A 183 -17.49 -5.22 7.83
C ASP A 183 -16.56 -4.10 7.39
N ASN A 184 -15.71 -3.58 8.28
CA ASN A 184 -14.76 -2.53 7.94
C ASN A 184 -13.41 -3.07 7.47
N LEU A 185 -13.15 -4.38 7.56
CA LEU A 185 -11.98 -5.03 7.00
C LEU A 185 -12.27 -5.44 5.56
N CYS A 186 -11.74 -4.71 4.60
CA CYS A 186 -12.02 -4.90 3.18
C CYS A 186 -11.13 -5.96 2.51
N GLY A 187 -10.22 -6.59 3.28
CA GLY A 187 -9.28 -7.57 2.77
C GLY A 187 -7.86 -7.02 2.63
N GLY A 188 -7.05 -7.66 1.80
CA GLY A 188 -5.67 -7.26 1.60
C GLY A 188 -5.04 -7.95 0.40
N TYR A 189 -3.79 -7.60 0.15
CA TYR A 189 -2.97 -8.10 -0.95
C TYR A 189 -1.83 -8.93 -0.39
N ILE A 190 -1.75 -10.20 -0.82
CA ILE A 190 -0.63 -11.07 -0.47
C ILE A 190 0.64 -10.56 -1.16
N TRP A 191 1.73 -10.44 -0.45
CA TRP A 191 3.03 -10.20 -1.06
C TRP A 191 3.72 -11.55 -1.34
N ASP A 192 3.85 -12.03 -2.62
CA ASP A 192 3.23 -11.32 -3.71
C ASP A 192 2.57 -12.30 -4.69
N PHE A 193 2.15 -11.80 -5.84
CA PHE A 193 1.30 -12.52 -6.78
C PHE A 193 2.00 -13.69 -7.49
N VAL A 194 3.32 -13.58 -7.76
CA VAL A 194 4.11 -14.58 -8.48
C VAL A 194 5.38 -14.92 -7.72
N ASP A 195 5.87 -16.13 -7.90
CA ASP A 195 7.16 -16.54 -7.36
C ASP A 195 8.29 -15.65 -7.89
N GLN A 196 9.14 -15.16 -6.99
CA GLN A 196 10.25 -14.27 -7.32
C GLN A 196 11.52 -15.02 -7.74
N ALA A 197 11.45 -16.35 -7.87
CA ALA A 197 12.55 -17.16 -8.31
C ALA A 197 12.78 -17.02 -9.82
N ILE A 198 14.04 -16.89 -10.22
CA ILE A 198 14.43 -16.83 -11.62
C ILE A 198 15.12 -18.14 -11.99
N HIS A 199 14.48 -18.92 -12.87
CA HIS A 199 15.05 -20.15 -13.40
C HIS A 199 16.28 -19.86 -14.28
N LYS A 200 17.37 -20.54 -14.02
CA LYS A 200 18.57 -20.53 -14.86
C LYS A 200 19.27 -21.89 -14.85
N LYS A 201 20.12 -22.12 -15.82
CA LYS A 201 21.01 -23.29 -15.82
C LYS A 201 22.28 -22.98 -15.05
N GLY A 202 22.67 -23.87 -14.17
CA GLY A 202 23.95 -23.86 -13.49
C GLY A 202 25.10 -24.30 -14.41
N GLU A 203 26.33 -24.26 -13.89
CA GLU A 203 27.55 -24.58 -14.67
C GLU A 203 27.55 -26.02 -15.20
N ASN A 204 26.94 -26.95 -14.49
CA ASN A 204 26.84 -28.36 -14.87
C ASN A 204 25.51 -28.71 -15.60
N GLY A 205 24.71 -27.69 -15.94
CA GLY A 205 23.43 -27.86 -16.63
C GLY A 205 22.24 -28.18 -15.74
N GLU A 206 22.42 -28.20 -14.41
CA GLU A 206 21.35 -28.36 -13.42
C GLU A 206 20.42 -27.14 -13.42
N ASP A 207 19.18 -27.38 -13.05
CA ASP A 207 18.21 -26.28 -12.87
C ASP A 207 18.44 -25.58 -11.52
N ILE A 208 18.59 -24.25 -11.56
CA ILE A 208 18.72 -23.36 -10.38
C ILE A 208 17.57 -22.37 -10.40
N TRP A 209 16.97 -22.17 -9.23
CA TRP A 209 15.86 -21.22 -9.00
C TRP A 209 16.29 -20.07 -8.08
#